data_12a4418d2deb02f7380203fa2558e906
#
_entry.id   12a4418d2deb02f7380203fa2558e906
#
_cell.length_a   1.000
_cell.length_b   1.000
_cell.length_c   1.000
_cell.angle_alpha   90.00
_cell.angle_beta   90.00
_cell.angle_gamma   90.00
#
_symmetry.space_group_name_H-M   'P 1'
#
loop_
_entity.id
_entity.type
_entity.pdbx_description
1 polymer ?
#
loop_
_entity_poly.entity_id
_entity_poly.type
_entity_poly.pdbx_seq_one_letter_code
_entity_poly.pdbx_strand_id
1 'polypeptide(L)'
;MRIINIHKLLQFSLLCLLLGIAVGCAENDSFDQPYLNVSEKEISFSNQIGEKTITVNTNCKEWMATTPKAWVHLSQSGNEIAVHVDPNTTGMERSSYILVDGGLAVQKIMVSQSAADITLNLNNGEVILPQVGGTTTVDLKMDATSYDLTQNEQPEWMQVIKKKHGLKFISKPNYSTTERTTKLTIAFAGKNHEVVVKQPGVATFILACNPGNPYSLHKMMDYEYRRGSFLTEYGGPDEVNGIFE
;
A
#
# COMPACT_ATOMS: atom_id res chain seq x y z
N MET A 1 44.67 35.48 -94.26
CA MET A 1 44.87 34.45 -93.22
C MET A 1 44.43 35.04 -91.86
N ARG A 2 43.23 34.70 -91.40
CA ARG A 2 42.68 35.26 -90.12
C ARG A 2 43.12 34.37 -88.98
N ILE A 3 43.94 34.90 -88.09
CA ILE A 3 44.39 34.22 -86.92
C ILE A 3 43.21 34.26 -85.95
N ILE A 4 42.55 33.13 -85.70
CA ILE A 4 41.50 32.99 -84.74
C ILE A 4 42.15 33.01 -83.36
N ASN A 5 41.74 33.98 -82.54
CA ASN A 5 42.31 34.26 -81.23
C ASN A 5 41.92 33.17 -80.28
N ILE A 6 42.79 32.19 -80.07
CA ILE A 6 42.61 31.00 -79.21
C ILE A 6 42.15 31.35 -77.75
N HIS A 7 42.56 32.54 -77.27
CA HIS A 7 42.18 33.04 -75.96
C HIS A 7 40.69 33.30 -75.82
N LYS A 8 39.99 33.75 -76.90
CA LYS A 8 38.53 33.97 -76.83
C LYS A 8 37.76 32.64 -76.89
N LEU A 9 38.29 31.62 -77.56
CA LEU A 9 37.69 30.29 -77.60
C LEU A 9 37.80 29.59 -76.19
N LEU A 10 38.97 29.75 -75.57
CA LEU A 10 39.17 29.21 -74.18
C LEU A 10 38.30 29.90 -73.16
N GLN A 11 38.11 31.23 -73.26
CA GLN A 11 37.22 31.95 -72.32
C GLN A 11 35.74 31.58 -72.50
N PHE A 12 35.27 31.31 -73.72
CA PHE A 12 33.94 30.86 -74.03
C PHE A 12 33.68 29.41 -73.55
N SER A 13 34.68 28.53 -73.69
CA SER A 13 34.62 27.17 -73.15
C SER A 13 34.60 27.12 -71.61
N LEU A 14 35.41 28.00 -70.99
CA LEU A 14 35.45 28.08 -69.54
C LEU A 14 34.16 28.68 -68.95
N LEU A 15 33.53 29.64 -69.67
CA LEU A 15 32.24 30.24 -69.22
C LEU A 15 31.08 29.25 -69.42
N CYS A 16 31.06 28.40 -70.43
CA CYS A 16 30.03 27.34 -70.55
C CYS A 16 30.22 26.20 -69.52
N LEU A 17 31.48 25.94 -69.12
CA LEU A 17 31.72 24.94 -68.05
C LEU A 17 31.28 25.42 -66.63
N LEU A 18 31.35 26.74 -66.42
CA LEU A 18 30.89 27.34 -65.15
C LEU A 18 29.36 27.53 -65.06
N LEU A 19 28.64 27.56 -66.19
CA LEU A 19 27.17 27.64 -66.22
C LEU A 19 26.46 26.26 -66.17
N GLY A 20 27.20 25.17 -66.35
CA GLY A 20 26.70 23.81 -66.39
C GLY A 20 26.57 23.16 -65.00
N ILE A 21 26.99 23.83 -63.89
CA ILE A 21 27.00 23.26 -62.54
C ILE A 21 25.84 23.78 -61.66
N ALA A 22 24.94 24.60 -62.21
CA ALA A 22 23.86 25.21 -61.40
C ALA A 22 22.44 24.59 -61.63
N VAL A 23 22.37 23.38 -62.21
CA VAL A 23 21.11 22.58 -62.13
C VAL A 23 21.38 21.35 -61.30
N GLY A 24 21.81 21.58 -60.09
CA GLY A 24 21.55 20.64 -59.04
C GLY A 24 20.05 20.77 -58.75
N CYS A 25 19.24 19.80 -59.12
CA CYS A 25 17.98 19.57 -58.50
C CYS A 25 18.19 19.56 -57.00
N ALA A 26 17.85 20.65 -56.33
CA ALA A 26 17.48 20.59 -54.94
C ALA A 26 16.13 19.87 -54.95
N GLU A 27 16.13 18.55 -55.03
CA GLU A 27 15.06 17.78 -54.39
C GLU A 27 15.11 18.21 -52.94
N ASN A 28 14.17 19.08 -52.53
CA ASN A 28 13.82 19.28 -51.16
C ASN A 28 13.17 17.95 -50.70
N ASP A 29 13.97 16.90 -50.58
CA ASP A 29 13.70 15.84 -49.66
C ASP A 29 13.80 16.51 -48.29
N SER A 30 12.69 17.12 -47.83
CA SER A 30 12.47 17.39 -46.45
C SER A 30 12.42 16.01 -45.79
N PHE A 31 13.57 15.52 -45.42
CA PHE A 31 13.69 14.30 -44.63
C PHE A 31 13.08 14.64 -43.31
N ASP A 32 11.76 14.33 -43.18
CA ASP A 32 11.06 14.50 -41.93
C ASP A 32 11.79 13.66 -40.90
N GLN A 33 12.51 14.34 -40.02
CA GLN A 33 13.26 13.67 -38.92
C GLN A 33 12.31 12.75 -38.18
N PRO A 34 12.65 11.48 -37.97
CA PRO A 34 11.86 10.57 -37.21
C PRO A 34 11.62 11.15 -35.81
N TYR A 35 10.37 11.21 -35.40
CA TYR A 35 10.02 11.60 -34.05
C TYR A 35 9.06 10.61 -33.40
N LEU A 36 9.14 10.50 -32.10
CA LEU A 36 8.23 9.72 -31.26
C LEU A 36 8.03 10.47 -29.94
N ASN A 37 6.81 10.85 -29.65
CA ASN A 37 6.41 11.52 -28.42
C ASN A 37 5.33 10.71 -27.72
N VAL A 38 5.35 10.75 -26.41
CA VAL A 38 4.36 10.07 -25.55
C VAL A 38 3.64 11.08 -24.68
N SER A 39 2.36 10.83 -24.38
CA SER A 39 1.54 11.72 -23.55
C SER A 39 2.08 11.88 -22.13
N GLU A 40 2.69 10.84 -21.58
CA GLU A 40 3.28 10.82 -20.24
C GLU A 40 4.62 10.10 -20.26
N LYS A 41 5.63 10.65 -19.58
CA LYS A 41 6.97 10.05 -19.43
C LYS A 41 7.12 9.29 -18.11
N GLU A 42 6.21 9.51 -17.17
CA GLU A 42 6.19 8.87 -15.88
C GLU A 42 4.74 8.55 -15.51
N ILE A 43 4.49 7.31 -15.14
CA ILE A 43 3.19 6.84 -14.67
C ILE A 43 3.33 6.15 -13.32
N SER A 44 2.40 6.42 -12.44
CA SER A 44 2.36 5.81 -11.11
C SER A 44 1.03 5.12 -10.86
N PHE A 45 1.10 4.00 -10.16
CA PHE A 45 -0.05 3.20 -9.74
C PHE A 45 -0.05 3.03 -8.22
N SER A 46 -1.24 2.85 -7.67
CA SER A 46 -1.37 2.33 -6.31
C SER A 46 -0.90 0.87 -6.26
N ASN A 47 -0.86 0.27 -5.09
CA ASN A 47 -0.53 -1.15 -4.92
C ASN A 47 -1.59 -2.11 -5.50
N GLN A 48 -2.75 -1.62 -5.90
CA GLN A 48 -3.83 -2.42 -6.50
C GLN A 48 -3.58 -2.67 -8.00
N ILE A 49 -4.39 -3.56 -8.58
CA ILE A 49 -4.48 -3.67 -10.03
C ILE A 49 -4.82 -2.30 -10.62
N GLY A 50 -4.19 -1.93 -11.71
CA GLY A 50 -4.40 -0.62 -12.32
C GLY A 50 -4.25 -0.66 -13.83
N GLU A 51 -4.86 0.33 -14.46
CA GLU A 51 -4.80 0.54 -15.91
C GLU A 51 -4.60 2.01 -16.24
N LYS A 52 -3.78 2.31 -17.22
CA LYS A 52 -3.58 3.63 -17.82
C LYS A 52 -3.36 3.52 -19.31
N THR A 53 -3.83 4.51 -20.06
CA THR A 53 -3.60 4.61 -21.50
C THR A 53 -2.61 5.73 -21.79
N ILE A 54 -1.62 5.44 -22.63
CA ILE A 54 -0.61 6.37 -23.10
C ILE A 54 -0.79 6.55 -24.59
N THR A 55 -0.89 7.80 -25.04
CA THR A 55 -0.96 8.13 -26.45
C THR A 55 0.45 8.34 -27.01
N VAL A 56 0.73 7.76 -28.16
CA VAL A 56 1.97 7.87 -28.92
C VAL A 56 1.73 8.74 -30.15
N ASN A 57 2.48 9.81 -30.30
CA ASN A 57 2.48 10.67 -31.48
C ASN A 57 3.81 10.50 -32.21
N THR A 58 3.77 9.95 -33.43
CA THR A 58 4.98 9.59 -34.20
C THR A 58 4.73 9.66 -35.68
N ASN A 59 5.79 9.92 -36.46
CA ASN A 59 5.84 9.73 -37.91
C ASN A 59 6.57 8.42 -38.31
N CYS A 60 6.98 7.61 -37.34
CA CYS A 60 7.53 6.29 -37.63
C CYS A 60 6.43 5.38 -38.18
N LYS A 61 6.72 4.67 -39.27
CA LYS A 61 5.76 3.75 -39.92
C LYS A 61 5.34 2.60 -39.04
N GLU A 62 6.28 2.12 -38.23
CA GLU A 62 6.11 1.04 -37.29
C GLU A 62 6.77 1.43 -35.96
N TRP A 63 6.19 1.03 -34.89
CA TRP A 63 6.75 1.18 -33.55
C TRP A 63 6.20 0.08 -32.64
N MET A 64 6.94 -0.25 -31.59
CA MET A 64 6.52 -1.24 -30.59
C MET A 64 6.84 -0.78 -29.19
N ALA A 65 6.02 -1.22 -28.23
CA ALA A 65 6.24 -0.99 -26.82
C ALA A 65 6.64 -2.29 -26.13
N THR A 66 7.69 -2.22 -25.29
CA THR A 66 8.18 -3.37 -24.52
C THR A 66 8.45 -2.98 -23.07
N THR A 67 8.41 -3.96 -22.17
CA THR A 67 8.73 -3.79 -20.75
C THR A 67 9.51 -5.00 -20.24
N PRO A 68 10.50 -4.82 -19.35
CA PRO A 68 11.31 -5.92 -18.83
C PRO A 68 10.68 -6.65 -17.62
N LYS A 69 9.57 -6.16 -17.08
CA LYS A 69 8.98 -6.69 -15.85
C LYS A 69 7.64 -7.35 -16.12
N ALA A 70 7.50 -8.61 -15.67
CA ALA A 70 6.32 -9.42 -15.89
C ALA A 70 5.02 -8.88 -15.26
N TRP A 71 5.13 -7.99 -14.27
CA TRP A 71 3.97 -7.38 -13.61
C TRP A 71 3.40 -6.16 -14.36
N VAL A 72 4.03 -5.75 -15.45
CA VAL A 72 3.53 -4.71 -16.37
C VAL A 72 3.13 -5.40 -17.66
N HIS A 73 1.90 -5.26 -18.07
CA HIS A 73 1.34 -5.84 -19.29
C HIS A 73 0.97 -4.71 -20.25
N LEU A 74 1.34 -4.86 -21.49
CA LEU A 74 1.12 -3.87 -22.53
C LEU A 74 0.19 -4.42 -23.61
N SER A 75 -0.77 -3.60 -24.03
CA SER A 75 -1.60 -3.84 -25.19
C SER A 75 -1.54 -2.60 -26.09
N GLN A 76 -1.18 -2.79 -27.34
CA GLN A 76 -1.06 -1.72 -28.33
C GLN A 76 -2.23 -1.75 -29.29
N SER A 77 -2.87 -0.59 -29.50
CA SER A 77 -3.97 -0.42 -30.45
C SER A 77 -3.86 0.94 -31.13
N GLY A 78 -3.62 0.96 -32.43
CA GLY A 78 -3.37 2.21 -33.15
C GLY A 78 -2.23 3.00 -32.53
N ASN A 79 -2.49 4.22 -32.10
CA ASN A 79 -1.53 5.11 -31.45
C ASN A 79 -1.62 5.09 -29.92
N GLU A 80 -2.17 4.06 -29.34
CA GLU A 80 -2.35 3.94 -27.90
C GLU A 80 -1.67 2.71 -27.33
N ILE A 81 -1.13 2.84 -26.14
CA ILE A 81 -0.61 1.77 -25.31
C ILE A 81 -1.49 1.70 -24.06
N ALA A 82 -2.26 0.64 -23.90
CA ALA A 82 -2.89 0.32 -22.64
C ALA A 82 -1.86 -0.39 -21.74
N VAL A 83 -1.63 0.18 -20.56
CA VAL A 83 -0.69 -0.32 -19.56
C VAL A 83 -1.48 -0.88 -18.41
N HIS A 84 -1.41 -2.18 -18.23
CA HIS A 84 -1.98 -2.92 -17.10
C HIS A 84 -0.89 -3.29 -16.11
N VAL A 85 -1.17 -3.21 -14.80
CA VAL A 85 -0.25 -3.66 -13.76
C VAL A 85 -0.92 -4.66 -12.82
N ASP A 86 -0.19 -5.71 -12.47
CA ASP A 86 -0.61 -6.66 -11.43
C ASP A 86 -0.56 -5.99 -10.05
N PRO A 87 -1.36 -6.44 -9.05
CA PRO A 87 -1.31 -5.90 -7.71
C PRO A 87 0.07 -6.12 -7.08
N ASN A 88 0.60 -5.08 -6.43
CA ASN A 88 1.81 -5.20 -5.62
C ASN A 88 1.44 -5.60 -4.19
N THR A 89 1.56 -6.89 -3.89
CA THR A 89 1.27 -7.44 -2.55
C THR A 89 2.50 -7.42 -1.64
N THR A 90 3.61 -6.83 -2.09
CA THR A 90 4.84 -6.68 -1.29
C THR A 90 4.83 -5.37 -0.52
N GLY A 91 5.53 -5.30 0.58
CA GLY A 91 5.69 -4.06 1.34
C GLY A 91 6.74 -3.11 0.78
N MET A 92 7.18 -3.32 -0.45
CA MET A 92 8.17 -2.49 -1.12
C MET A 92 7.59 -1.90 -2.40
N GLU A 93 7.83 -0.62 -2.61
CA GLU A 93 7.58 0.02 -3.89
C GLU A 93 8.37 -0.69 -4.98
N ARG A 94 7.79 -0.82 -6.16
CA ARG A 94 8.46 -1.41 -7.32
C ARG A 94 8.40 -0.48 -8.52
N SER A 95 9.42 -0.57 -9.37
CA SER A 95 9.52 0.23 -10.58
C SER A 95 9.91 -0.60 -11.79
N SER A 96 9.53 -0.10 -12.95
CA SER A 96 9.86 -0.62 -14.26
C SER A 96 9.96 0.53 -15.24
N TYR A 97 10.10 0.20 -16.51
CA TYR A 97 9.96 1.15 -17.60
C TYR A 97 9.27 0.49 -18.78
N ILE A 98 8.73 1.32 -19.66
CA ILE A 98 8.25 0.95 -20.97
C ILE A 98 9.19 1.62 -21.97
N LEU A 99 9.73 0.84 -22.89
CA LEU A 99 10.49 1.33 -24.03
C LEU A 99 9.58 1.34 -25.24
N VAL A 100 9.36 2.53 -25.81
CA VAL A 100 8.62 2.71 -27.06
C VAL A 100 9.65 2.96 -28.14
N ASP A 101 9.78 2.02 -29.07
CA ASP A 101 10.83 2.00 -30.09
C ASP A 101 10.21 2.12 -31.49
N GLY A 102 10.54 3.18 -32.18
CA GLY A 102 10.22 3.44 -33.59
C GLY A 102 11.45 3.30 -34.53
N GLY A 103 12.47 2.60 -34.08
CA GLY A 103 13.73 2.39 -34.83
C GLY A 103 14.70 3.54 -34.66
N LEU A 104 14.45 4.68 -35.28
CA LEU A 104 15.32 5.87 -35.22
C LEU A 104 14.89 6.85 -34.10
N ALA A 105 13.72 6.71 -33.56
CA ALA A 105 13.21 7.50 -32.45
C ALA A 105 12.72 6.58 -31.30
N VAL A 106 13.21 6.82 -30.11
CA VAL A 106 12.95 5.98 -28.92
C VAL A 106 12.49 6.84 -27.75
N GLN A 107 11.49 6.38 -27.01
CA GLN A 107 11.05 7.01 -25.76
C GLN A 107 11.02 5.99 -24.64
N LYS A 108 11.36 6.45 -23.44
CA LYS A 108 11.29 5.67 -22.22
C LYS A 108 10.25 6.29 -21.28
N ILE A 109 9.35 5.45 -20.78
CA ILE A 109 8.31 5.82 -19.83
C ILE A 109 8.61 5.10 -18.51
N MET A 110 8.75 5.85 -17.43
CA MET A 110 8.97 5.26 -16.11
C MET A 110 7.63 4.80 -15.53
N VAL A 111 7.64 3.63 -14.93
CA VAL A 111 6.46 3.03 -14.28
C VAL A 111 6.81 2.78 -12.82
N SER A 112 6.03 3.34 -11.89
CA SER A 112 6.15 3.06 -10.47
C SER A 112 4.84 2.50 -9.91
N GLN A 113 4.95 1.65 -8.89
CA GLN A 113 3.80 1.12 -8.17
C GLN A 113 4.09 1.08 -6.67
N SER A 114 3.18 1.67 -5.90
CA SER A 114 3.28 1.75 -4.45
C SER A 114 3.37 0.37 -3.79
N ALA A 115 3.96 0.34 -2.61
CA ALA A 115 3.98 -0.83 -1.74
C ALA A 115 2.59 -1.15 -1.19
N ALA A 116 2.31 -2.43 -0.93
CA ALA A 116 1.20 -2.82 -0.06
C ALA A 116 1.47 -2.40 1.39
N ASP A 117 0.41 -2.17 2.14
CA ASP A 117 0.50 -1.84 3.57
C ASP A 117 -0.58 -2.59 4.36
N ILE A 118 -0.42 -2.62 5.69
CA ILE A 118 -1.41 -3.12 6.63
C ILE A 118 -2.02 -1.93 7.34
N THR A 119 -3.33 -1.80 7.26
CA THR A 119 -4.08 -0.84 8.06
C THR A 119 -4.78 -1.58 9.20
N LEU A 120 -4.48 -1.17 10.43
CA LEU A 120 -5.14 -1.68 11.61
C LEU A 120 -6.44 -0.90 11.82
N ASN A 121 -7.57 -1.59 11.74
CA ASN A 121 -8.87 -0.98 12.05
C ASN A 121 -9.11 -1.03 13.56
N LEU A 122 -8.30 -0.26 14.30
CA LEU A 122 -8.32 -0.19 15.75
C LEU A 122 -8.86 1.17 16.20
N ASN A 123 -9.56 1.15 17.30
CA ASN A 123 -9.99 2.37 17.98
C ASN A 123 -8.75 3.02 18.65
N ASN A 124 -8.25 4.13 18.08
CA ASN A 124 -7.02 4.83 18.52
C ASN A 124 -5.76 3.95 18.62
N GLY A 125 -5.64 2.90 17.80
CA GLY A 125 -4.47 2.00 17.84
C GLY A 125 -4.49 0.99 18.99
N GLU A 126 -5.59 0.86 19.70
CA GLU A 126 -5.72 -0.01 20.87
C GLU A 126 -6.80 -1.08 20.67
N VAL A 127 -6.55 -2.25 21.23
CA VAL A 127 -7.56 -3.31 21.40
C VAL A 127 -8.01 -3.32 22.84
N ILE A 128 -9.29 -3.06 23.06
CA ILE A 128 -9.88 -3.12 24.42
C ILE A 128 -10.63 -4.44 24.55
N LEU A 129 -10.16 -5.28 25.47
CA LEU A 129 -10.80 -6.56 25.79
C LEU A 129 -11.86 -6.38 26.88
N PRO A 130 -12.96 -7.17 26.86
CA PRO A 130 -13.95 -7.12 27.90
C PRO A 130 -13.36 -7.47 29.28
N GLN A 131 -13.74 -6.72 30.32
CA GLN A 131 -13.30 -6.98 31.68
C GLN A 131 -13.68 -8.41 32.12
N VAL A 132 -14.87 -8.88 31.76
CA VAL A 132 -15.36 -10.23 32.05
C VAL A 132 -14.65 -11.35 31.29
N GLY A 133 -13.69 -10.99 30.42
CA GLY A 133 -13.04 -11.95 29.56
C GLY A 133 -13.89 -12.36 28.37
N GLY A 134 -13.45 -13.43 27.68
CA GLY A 134 -14.13 -13.94 26.51
C GLY A 134 -13.34 -13.78 25.21
N THR A 135 -14.05 -13.74 24.10
CA THR A 135 -13.45 -13.63 22.77
C THR A 135 -13.69 -12.26 22.14
N THR A 136 -12.62 -11.63 21.66
CA THR A 136 -12.66 -10.40 20.87
C THR A 136 -11.98 -10.65 19.52
N THR A 137 -12.59 -10.23 18.42
CA THR A 137 -11.99 -10.31 17.07
C THR A 137 -11.75 -8.91 16.55
N VAL A 138 -10.58 -8.71 15.95
CA VAL A 138 -10.16 -7.47 15.31
C VAL A 138 -9.85 -7.79 13.86
N ASP A 139 -10.48 -7.09 12.95
CA ASP A 139 -10.21 -7.21 11.52
C ASP A 139 -9.05 -6.31 11.11
N LEU A 140 -8.17 -6.86 10.28
CA LEU A 140 -7.09 -6.13 9.64
C LEU A 140 -7.48 -5.86 8.20
N LYS A 141 -7.48 -4.60 7.80
CA LYS A 141 -7.55 -4.23 6.40
C LYS A 141 -6.15 -4.40 5.81
N MET A 142 -5.99 -5.38 4.95
CA MET A 142 -4.70 -5.76 4.37
C MET A 142 -4.81 -5.86 2.86
N ASP A 143 -3.85 -5.26 2.18
CA ASP A 143 -3.58 -5.52 0.76
C ASP A 143 -2.54 -6.64 0.59
N ALA A 144 -1.97 -7.10 1.69
CA ALA A 144 -0.96 -8.15 1.76
C ALA A 144 -1.57 -9.55 1.86
N THR A 145 -0.83 -10.55 1.40
CA THR A 145 -1.24 -11.97 1.47
C THR A 145 -0.97 -12.60 2.83
N SER A 146 -0.01 -12.06 3.59
CA SER A 146 0.39 -12.58 4.91
C SER A 146 1.08 -11.50 5.74
N TYR A 147 1.15 -11.70 7.03
CA TYR A 147 1.87 -10.87 8.00
C TYR A 147 2.46 -11.76 9.09
N ASP A 148 3.41 -11.24 9.86
CA ASP A 148 3.93 -11.91 11.03
C ASP A 148 3.39 -11.27 12.30
N LEU A 149 3.13 -12.12 13.30
CA LEU A 149 2.67 -11.69 14.62
C LEU A 149 3.72 -12.07 15.65
N THR A 150 4.24 -11.07 16.33
CA THR A 150 5.19 -11.24 17.43
C THR A 150 4.58 -10.69 18.70
N GLN A 151 4.64 -11.47 19.75
CA GLN A 151 4.23 -11.08 21.10
C GLN A 151 5.49 -11.08 21.97
N ASN A 152 5.88 -9.90 22.46
CA ASN A 152 7.10 -9.76 23.27
C ASN A 152 6.98 -10.47 24.62
N GLU A 153 5.77 -10.45 25.17
CA GLU A 153 5.40 -11.14 26.41
C GLU A 153 4.09 -11.89 26.16
N GLN A 154 4.03 -13.13 26.58
CA GLN A 154 2.82 -13.92 26.49
C GLN A 154 2.16 -13.99 27.87
N PRO A 155 1.28 -13.04 28.22
CA PRO A 155 0.67 -12.99 29.52
C PRO A 155 -0.30 -14.16 29.69
N GLU A 156 -0.35 -14.76 30.85
CA GLU A 156 -1.20 -15.93 31.16
C GLU A 156 -2.71 -15.63 31.05
N TRP A 157 -3.08 -14.35 31.07
CA TRP A 157 -4.46 -13.91 31.02
C TRP A 157 -5.03 -13.75 29.61
N MET A 158 -4.20 -13.83 28.58
CA MET A 158 -4.62 -13.61 27.20
C MET A 158 -3.89 -14.55 26.24
N GLN A 159 -4.64 -15.04 25.26
CA GLN A 159 -4.10 -15.71 24.07
C GLN A 159 -4.51 -14.91 22.84
N VAL A 160 -3.58 -14.72 21.91
CA VAL A 160 -3.85 -14.16 20.59
C VAL A 160 -3.68 -15.23 19.53
N ILE A 161 -4.64 -15.30 18.61
CA ILE A 161 -4.65 -16.24 17.48
C ILE A 161 -4.63 -15.44 16.19
N LYS A 162 -3.60 -15.65 15.39
CA LYS A 162 -3.48 -15.07 14.05
C LYS A 162 -4.55 -15.65 13.13
N LYS A 163 -5.26 -14.78 12.40
CA LYS A 163 -6.20 -15.11 11.32
C LYS A 163 -5.67 -14.56 10.01
N LYS A 164 -6.22 -15.00 8.89
CA LYS A 164 -5.79 -14.52 7.56
C LYS A 164 -5.93 -13.00 7.42
N HIS A 165 -7.02 -12.42 7.91
CA HIS A 165 -7.33 -11.00 7.82
C HIS A 165 -7.74 -10.43 9.18
N GLY A 166 -7.08 -10.82 10.27
CA GLY A 166 -7.45 -10.34 11.58
C GLY A 166 -6.76 -11.08 12.73
N LEU A 167 -7.08 -10.65 13.92
CA LEU A 167 -6.62 -11.24 15.18
C LEU A 167 -7.83 -11.66 16.01
N LYS A 168 -7.73 -12.82 16.63
CA LYS A 168 -8.69 -13.30 17.64
C LYS A 168 -8.00 -13.33 18.99
N PHE A 169 -8.54 -12.61 19.94
CA PHE A 169 -8.11 -12.59 21.34
C PHE A 169 -9.04 -13.45 22.16
N ILE A 170 -8.47 -14.24 23.06
CA ILE A 170 -9.20 -14.98 24.09
C ILE A 170 -8.61 -14.53 25.41
N SER A 171 -9.43 -13.93 26.27
CA SER A 171 -8.97 -13.39 27.55
C SER A 171 -9.72 -13.99 28.74
N LYS A 172 -8.99 -14.17 29.83
CA LYS A 172 -9.58 -14.49 31.16
C LYS A 172 -10.17 -13.21 31.75
N PRO A 173 -11.13 -13.30 32.66
CA PRO A 173 -11.65 -12.14 33.37
C PRO A 173 -10.54 -11.39 34.12
N ASN A 174 -10.66 -10.07 34.21
CA ASN A 174 -9.82 -9.25 35.07
C ASN A 174 -10.63 -8.88 36.36
N TYR A 175 -10.36 -9.55 37.41
CA TYR A 175 -10.99 -9.29 38.72
C TYR A 175 -10.27 -8.22 39.54
N SER A 176 -9.10 -7.77 39.11
CA SER A 176 -8.39 -6.65 39.73
C SER A 176 -9.11 -5.33 39.44
N THR A 177 -8.96 -4.36 40.32
CA THR A 177 -9.37 -2.96 40.04
C THR A 177 -8.45 -2.25 39.08
N THR A 178 -7.27 -2.82 38.80
CA THR A 178 -6.24 -2.24 37.92
C THR A 178 -6.38 -2.76 36.50
N GLU A 179 -6.32 -1.84 35.53
CA GLU A 179 -6.22 -2.19 34.15
C GLU A 179 -4.91 -2.97 33.89
N ARG A 180 -4.99 -4.00 33.06
CA ARG A 180 -3.81 -4.73 32.59
C ARG A 180 -3.60 -4.51 31.10
N THR A 181 -2.33 -4.40 30.73
CA THR A 181 -1.93 -4.02 29.37
C THR A 181 -0.82 -4.94 28.88
N THR A 182 -0.82 -5.23 27.59
CA THR A 182 0.29 -5.90 26.89
C THR A 182 0.44 -5.32 25.50
N LYS A 183 1.55 -5.62 24.84
CA LYS A 183 1.85 -5.17 23.49
C LYS A 183 2.13 -6.36 22.59
N LEU A 184 1.72 -6.24 21.36
CA LEU A 184 2.09 -7.16 20.29
C LEU A 184 2.53 -6.36 19.05
N THR A 185 3.32 -6.99 18.20
CA THR A 185 3.80 -6.39 16.97
C THR A 185 3.28 -7.19 15.78
N ILE A 186 2.68 -6.49 14.85
CA ILE A 186 2.34 -7.01 13.53
C ILE A 186 3.42 -6.54 12.57
N ALA A 187 4.19 -7.48 12.02
CA ALA A 187 5.25 -7.19 11.07
C ALA A 187 4.83 -7.56 9.65
N PHE A 188 5.07 -6.66 8.71
CA PHE A 188 4.85 -6.87 7.30
C PHE A 188 5.93 -6.16 6.50
N ALA A 189 6.67 -6.92 5.68
CA ALA A 189 7.68 -6.42 4.75
C ALA A 189 8.67 -5.39 5.37
N GLY A 190 9.14 -5.69 6.59
CA GLY A 190 10.08 -4.83 7.31
C GLY A 190 9.44 -3.64 8.05
N LYS A 191 8.13 -3.44 7.94
CA LYS A 191 7.38 -2.46 8.74
C LYS A 191 6.77 -3.14 9.97
N ASN A 192 6.84 -2.49 11.11
CA ASN A 192 6.30 -2.97 12.36
C ASN A 192 5.17 -2.05 12.85
N HIS A 193 4.02 -2.64 13.13
CA HIS A 193 2.87 -1.97 13.70
C HIS A 193 2.68 -2.46 15.13
N GLU A 194 2.90 -1.59 16.11
CA GLU A 194 2.65 -1.91 17.51
C GLU A 194 1.16 -1.82 17.82
N VAL A 195 0.63 -2.82 18.49
CA VAL A 195 -0.76 -2.90 18.94
C VAL A 195 -0.75 -3.01 20.46
N VAL A 196 -1.38 -2.05 21.11
CA VAL A 196 -1.59 -2.05 22.56
C VAL A 196 -2.89 -2.77 22.87
N VAL A 197 -2.83 -3.79 23.71
CA VAL A 197 -4.01 -4.54 24.18
C VAL A 197 -4.25 -4.21 25.63
N LYS A 198 -5.44 -3.70 25.93
CA LYS A 198 -5.86 -3.30 27.27
C LYS A 198 -7.05 -4.13 27.73
N GLN A 199 -7.09 -4.44 29.01
CA GLN A 199 -8.27 -5.00 29.63
C GLN A 199 -8.54 -4.24 30.94
N PRO A 200 -9.66 -3.51 31.02
CA PRO A 200 -9.99 -2.76 32.22
C PRO A 200 -10.16 -3.69 33.42
N GLY A 201 -9.89 -3.16 34.59
CA GLY A 201 -10.22 -3.80 35.82
C GLY A 201 -11.71 -3.65 36.17
N VAL A 202 -12.15 -4.33 37.21
CA VAL A 202 -13.49 -4.12 37.77
C VAL A 202 -13.58 -2.71 38.33
N ALA A 203 -14.70 -2.04 38.11
CA ALA A 203 -14.97 -0.78 38.79
C ALA A 203 -14.96 -1.00 40.30
N THR A 204 -14.38 -0.07 41.05
CA THR A 204 -14.43 -0.09 42.50
C THR A 204 -15.91 -0.02 42.92
N PHE A 205 -16.39 -1.07 43.52
CA PHE A 205 -17.76 -1.09 44.02
C PHE A 205 -17.81 -0.32 45.36
N ILE A 206 -18.36 0.87 45.30
CA ILE A 206 -18.67 1.60 46.53
C ILE A 206 -20.09 1.17 46.96
N LEU A 207 -20.17 0.37 48.00
CA LEU A 207 -21.44 0.06 48.64
C LEU A 207 -21.93 1.36 49.30
N ALA A 208 -22.69 2.16 48.55
CA ALA A 208 -23.44 3.22 49.16
C ALA A 208 -24.58 2.55 49.97
N CYS A 209 -24.36 2.38 51.24
CA CYS A 209 -25.41 2.03 52.16
C CYS A 209 -26.42 3.20 52.22
N ASN A 210 -27.27 3.28 51.22
CA ASN A 210 -28.38 4.23 51.22
C ASN A 210 -29.58 3.46 51.77
N PRO A 211 -30.12 3.83 52.93
CA PRO A 211 -31.20 3.11 53.57
C PRO A 211 -32.47 2.93 52.73
N GLY A 212 -32.55 3.60 51.57
CA GLY A 212 -33.69 3.52 50.65
C GLY A 212 -33.47 2.70 49.39
N ASN A 213 -32.29 2.11 49.18
CA ASN A 213 -32.02 1.32 47.99
C ASN A 213 -31.44 -0.06 48.37
N PRO A 214 -32.28 -1.08 48.49
CA PRO A 214 -31.83 -2.42 48.84
C PRO A 214 -31.07 -3.01 47.64
N TYR A 215 -29.78 -2.81 47.59
CA TYR A 215 -28.91 -3.73 46.84
C TYR A 215 -29.13 -5.09 47.50
N SER A 216 -29.74 -6.02 46.78
CA SER A 216 -29.94 -7.35 47.35
C SER A 216 -28.55 -7.94 47.63
N LEU A 217 -28.37 -8.51 48.80
CA LEU A 217 -27.20 -9.26 49.23
C LEU A 217 -26.77 -10.23 48.12
N HIS A 218 -27.72 -10.80 47.40
CA HIS A 218 -27.49 -11.70 46.28
C HIS A 218 -26.71 -11.04 45.11
N LYS A 219 -26.99 -9.80 44.75
CA LYS A 219 -26.23 -9.07 43.72
C LYS A 219 -24.80 -8.73 44.15
N MET A 220 -24.64 -8.44 45.44
CA MET A 220 -23.32 -8.18 46.01
C MET A 220 -22.50 -9.46 46.04
N MET A 221 -23.07 -10.58 46.47
CA MET A 221 -22.42 -11.89 46.47
C MET A 221 -22.04 -12.33 45.05
N ASP A 222 -22.92 -12.13 44.07
CA ASP A 222 -22.64 -12.44 42.64
C ASP A 222 -21.49 -11.56 42.11
N TYR A 223 -21.43 -10.30 42.49
CA TYR A 223 -20.36 -9.39 42.13
C TYR A 223 -19.02 -9.81 42.74
N GLU A 224 -18.98 -10.09 44.03
CA GLU A 224 -17.75 -10.52 44.73
C GLU A 224 -17.30 -11.91 44.25
N TYR A 225 -18.23 -12.83 44.03
CA TYR A 225 -17.92 -14.14 43.47
C TYR A 225 -17.26 -14.03 42.08
N ARG A 226 -17.71 -13.12 41.22
CA ARG A 226 -17.12 -12.85 39.93
C ARG A 226 -15.73 -12.23 40.03
N ARG A 227 -15.39 -11.57 41.11
CA ARG A 227 -14.03 -11.08 41.40
C ARG A 227 -13.09 -12.17 41.90
N GLY A 228 -13.58 -13.36 42.19
CA GLY A 228 -12.82 -14.44 42.81
C GLY A 228 -12.73 -14.36 44.33
N SER A 229 -13.51 -13.47 44.94
CA SER A 229 -13.65 -13.42 46.38
C SER A 229 -14.55 -14.55 46.86
N PHE A 230 -14.21 -15.14 47.98
CA PHE A 230 -15.02 -16.19 48.64
C PHE A 230 -15.59 -15.65 49.94
N LEU A 231 -16.83 -15.98 50.19
CA LEU A 231 -17.43 -15.68 51.48
C LEU A 231 -16.82 -16.60 52.54
N THR A 232 -16.04 -16.02 53.45
CA THR A 232 -15.34 -16.78 54.50
C THR A 232 -16.16 -16.94 55.74
N GLU A 233 -17.07 -16.00 56.04
CA GLU A 233 -18.02 -16.07 57.17
C GLU A 233 -19.37 -15.49 56.79
N TYR A 234 -20.42 -16.13 57.20
CA TYR A 234 -21.80 -15.64 57.13
C TYR A 234 -22.34 -15.50 58.55
N GLY A 235 -22.48 -14.27 58.99
CA GLY A 235 -23.20 -13.96 60.24
C GLY A 235 -24.71 -14.21 60.07
N GLY A 236 -25.37 -14.58 61.09
CA GLY A 236 -26.82 -14.82 61.10
C GLY A 236 -27.61 -13.60 60.61
N PRO A 237 -28.95 -13.73 60.48
CA PRO A 237 -29.76 -12.71 59.79
C PRO A 237 -29.78 -11.33 60.47
N ASP A 238 -29.24 -11.23 61.65
CA ASP A 238 -29.17 -9.99 62.45
C ASP A 238 -27.77 -9.34 62.45
N GLU A 239 -26.74 -9.99 61.83
CA GLU A 239 -25.40 -9.47 61.78
C GLU A 239 -24.92 -9.43 60.30
N VAL A 240 -24.94 -8.27 59.69
CA VAL A 240 -24.42 -8.04 58.33
C VAL A 240 -22.92 -7.78 58.42
N ASN A 241 -22.15 -8.79 58.79
CA ASN A 241 -20.69 -8.74 58.79
C ASN A 241 -20.09 -9.83 57.89
N GLY A 242 -20.40 -9.75 56.58
CA GLY A 242 -19.68 -10.55 55.60
C GLY A 242 -18.31 -9.94 55.36
N ILE A 243 -17.23 -10.67 55.63
CA ILE A 243 -15.86 -10.31 55.23
C ILE A 243 -15.58 -11.04 53.95
N PHE A 244 -15.21 -10.29 52.90
CA PHE A 244 -14.75 -10.83 51.63
C PHE A 244 -13.22 -10.69 51.53
N GLU A 245 -12.52 -11.76 51.29
CA GLU A 245 -11.10 -11.82 51.00
C GLU A 245 -10.81 -11.96 49.49
#